data_5dd3e06c8a1a4beabb007e52dba6a20b
#
_entry.id   5dd3e06c8a1a4beabb007e52dba6a20b
#
_cell.length_a   1.000
_cell.length_b   1.000
_cell.length_c   1.000
_cell.angle_alpha   90.00
_cell.angle_beta   90.00
_cell.angle_gamma   90.00
#
_symmetry.space_group_name_H-M   'P 1'
#
loop_
_entity.id
_entity.type
_entity.pdbx_description
1 polymer ?
#
loop_
_entity_poly.entity_id
_entity_poly.type
_entity_poly.pdbx_seq_one_letter_code
_entity_poly.pdbx_strand_id
1 'polypeptide(L)'
;MDLKLKDKVELIIAATGDSGTATAKAFANEGCTLAVTSTSQAKLDALIPQLKGAKAVKGYVCDITKEADVEAAVNAVVSDFGRIDVCLTCSGYEGIHQEIIDATYEEFDINFQINFYGCLWVLKHVGRQMKVQNGGTIVVLASNGSYVCCGGIPAYGACKHAVAGLLKSAAKEFMAFGARVNYICPGGLDTKLMRKTVENFLPGKTYEEGCEIFSHAYLDNRLCTVEDVANAMLFLASDVSSHMIGDALCLDGGLAVDRK
;
A
#
# COMPACT_ATOMS: atom_id res chain seq x y z
N MET A 1 -19.63 -1.18 -13.61
CA MET A 1 -18.46 -1.04 -14.51
C MET A 1 -17.71 -2.35 -14.44
N ASP A 2 -17.35 -2.96 -15.54
CA ASP A 2 -16.52 -4.16 -15.57
C ASP A 2 -15.04 -3.74 -15.50
N LEU A 3 -14.36 -4.12 -14.42
CA LEU A 3 -12.94 -3.79 -14.17
C LEU A 3 -11.98 -4.71 -14.94
N LYS A 4 -12.48 -5.81 -15.53
CA LYS A 4 -11.69 -6.82 -16.27
C LYS A 4 -10.54 -7.41 -15.47
N LEU A 5 -10.73 -7.58 -14.15
CA LEU A 5 -9.76 -8.15 -13.23
C LEU A 5 -9.91 -9.67 -13.08
N LYS A 6 -11.05 -10.22 -13.52
CA LYS A 6 -11.30 -11.66 -13.46
C LYS A 6 -10.15 -12.45 -14.13
N ASP A 7 -9.72 -13.50 -13.46
CA ASP A 7 -8.63 -14.40 -13.87
C ASP A 7 -7.22 -13.77 -13.89
N LYS A 8 -7.07 -12.47 -13.58
CA LYS A 8 -5.75 -11.83 -13.41
C LYS A 8 -5.01 -12.39 -12.20
N VAL A 9 -3.70 -12.44 -12.28
CA VAL A 9 -2.82 -12.83 -11.17
C VAL A 9 -2.38 -11.59 -10.40
N GLU A 10 -2.81 -11.50 -9.15
CA GLU A 10 -2.60 -10.37 -8.25
C GLU A 10 -1.62 -10.75 -7.13
N LEU A 11 -0.51 -10.04 -7.04
CA LEU A 11 0.40 -10.14 -5.90
C LEU A 11 0.10 -9.03 -4.90
N ILE A 12 -0.35 -9.38 -3.70
CA ILE A 12 -0.67 -8.44 -2.63
C ILE A 12 0.38 -8.54 -1.52
N ILE A 13 1.21 -7.53 -1.42
CA ILE A 13 2.25 -7.41 -0.39
C ILE A 13 1.62 -6.88 0.91
N ALA A 14 1.96 -7.52 2.03
CA ALA A 14 1.42 -7.22 3.36
C ALA A 14 -0.12 -7.36 3.44
N ALA A 15 -0.66 -8.41 2.83
CA ALA A 15 -2.10 -8.67 2.69
C ALA A 15 -2.83 -8.88 4.02
N THR A 16 -2.12 -9.15 5.13
CA THR A 16 -2.74 -9.46 6.44
C THR A 16 -2.89 -8.25 7.36
N GLY A 17 -2.52 -7.05 6.92
CA GLY A 17 -2.88 -5.78 7.56
C GLY A 17 -4.33 -5.40 7.27
N ASP A 18 -4.84 -4.35 7.94
CA ASP A 18 -6.25 -3.95 7.79
C ASP A 18 -6.58 -3.59 6.32
N SER A 19 -5.81 -2.67 5.71
CA SER A 19 -5.98 -2.30 4.29
C SER A 19 -5.68 -3.47 3.34
N GLY A 20 -4.65 -4.28 3.62
CA GLY A 20 -4.30 -5.46 2.82
C GLY A 20 -5.41 -6.51 2.82
N THR A 21 -6.04 -6.74 3.98
CA THR A 21 -7.16 -7.68 4.12
C THR A 21 -8.39 -7.20 3.34
N ALA A 22 -8.74 -5.92 3.44
CA ALA A 22 -9.85 -5.34 2.67
C ALA A 22 -9.57 -5.42 1.16
N THR A 23 -8.36 -5.06 0.75
CA THR A 23 -7.90 -5.17 -0.64
C THR A 23 -8.00 -6.62 -1.15
N ALA A 24 -7.45 -7.59 -0.41
CA ALA A 24 -7.49 -9.00 -0.81
C ALA A 24 -8.94 -9.51 -0.97
N LYS A 25 -9.85 -9.13 -0.06
CA LYS A 25 -11.28 -9.48 -0.17
C LYS A 25 -11.94 -8.84 -1.39
N ALA A 26 -11.65 -7.58 -1.69
CA ALA A 26 -12.20 -6.88 -2.84
C ALA A 26 -11.76 -7.56 -4.15
N PHE A 27 -10.48 -7.88 -4.30
CA PHE A 27 -9.96 -8.58 -5.48
C PHE A 27 -10.42 -10.05 -5.56
N ALA A 28 -10.63 -10.72 -4.42
CA ALA A 28 -11.27 -12.04 -4.41
C ALA A 28 -12.68 -12.00 -5.02
N ASN A 29 -13.47 -10.99 -4.69
CA ASN A 29 -14.82 -10.82 -5.20
C ASN A 29 -14.86 -10.55 -6.73
N GLU A 30 -13.78 -9.99 -7.29
CA GLU A 30 -13.61 -9.84 -8.75
C GLU A 30 -13.21 -11.16 -9.47
N GLY A 31 -12.98 -12.24 -8.73
CA GLY A 31 -12.58 -13.53 -9.29
C GLY A 31 -11.13 -13.64 -9.73
N CYS A 32 -10.25 -12.85 -9.11
CA CYS A 32 -8.81 -12.88 -9.37
C CYS A 32 -8.14 -14.16 -8.84
N THR A 33 -6.94 -14.46 -9.32
CA THR A 33 -6.00 -15.38 -8.69
C THR A 33 -5.11 -14.59 -7.75
N LEU A 34 -5.08 -14.93 -6.47
CA LEU A 34 -4.43 -14.13 -5.43
C LEU A 34 -3.17 -14.81 -4.88
N ALA A 35 -2.05 -14.11 -4.98
CA ALA A 35 -0.83 -14.36 -4.26
C ALA A 35 -0.74 -13.36 -3.10
N VAL A 36 -0.89 -13.81 -1.86
CA VAL A 36 -0.93 -12.93 -0.68
C VAL A 36 0.31 -13.11 0.18
N THR A 37 0.93 -12.01 0.62
CA THR A 37 2.12 -12.09 1.47
C THR A 37 1.90 -11.58 2.88
N SER A 38 2.66 -12.12 3.81
CA SER A 38 2.74 -11.68 5.21
C SER A 38 4.08 -12.10 5.81
N THR A 39 4.50 -11.47 6.88
CA THR A 39 5.64 -11.93 7.69
C THR A 39 5.30 -13.15 8.57
N SER A 40 4.04 -13.59 8.60
CA SER A 40 3.54 -14.66 9.49
C SER A 40 2.68 -15.66 8.74
N GLN A 41 3.08 -16.94 8.76
CA GLN A 41 2.31 -18.04 8.19
C GLN A 41 0.93 -18.14 8.87
N ALA A 42 0.86 -18.03 10.20
CA ALA A 42 -0.41 -18.11 10.94
C ALA A 42 -1.42 -17.02 10.51
N LYS A 43 -0.94 -15.80 10.16
CA LYS A 43 -1.82 -14.75 9.63
C LYS A 43 -2.30 -15.07 8.21
N LEU A 44 -1.48 -15.71 7.39
CA LEU A 44 -1.88 -16.18 6.06
C LEU A 44 -2.93 -17.29 6.18
N ASP A 45 -2.71 -18.25 7.06
CA ASP A 45 -3.66 -19.35 7.32
C ASP A 45 -5.03 -18.84 7.79
N ALA A 46 -5.03 -17.73 8.53
CA ALA A 46 -6.27 -17.07 8.97
C ALA A 46 -6.96 -16.25 7.87
N LEU A 47 -6.20 -15.65 6.94
CA LEU A 47 -6.73 -14.80 5.87
C LEU A 47 -7.27 -15.64 4.69
N ILE A 48 -6.51 -16.63 4.21
CA ILE A 48 -6.80 -17.38 2.98
C ILE A 48 -8.23 -17.96 2.96
N PRO A 49 -8.77 -18.56 4.03
CA PRO A 49 -10.14 -19.09 4.03
C PRO A 49 -11.24 -18.03 3.87
N GLN A 50 -10.91 -16.74 4.06
CA GLN A 50 -11.85 -15.63 3.92
C GLN A 50 -11.96 -15.14 2.47
N LEU A 51 -11.05 -15.53 1.57
CA LEU A 51 -10.96 -15.04 0.18
C LEU A 51 -11.75 -15.96 -0.79
N LYS A 52 -13.01 -16.23 -0.44
CA LYS A 52 -13.85 -17.26 -1.10
C LYS A 52 -14.23 -16.97 -2.56
N GLY A 53 -14.21 -15.69 -2.96
CA GLY A 53 -14.53 -15.28 -4.34
C GLY A 53 -13.37 -15.46 -5.32
N ALA A 54 -12.16 -15.64 -4.84
CA ALA A 54 -10.98 -15.78 -5.67
C ALA A 54 -10.99 -17.08 -6.47
N LYS A 55 -10.43 -17.05 -7.68
CA LYS A 55 -10.23 -18.24 -8.52
C LYS A 55 -9.25 -19.23 -7.90
N ALA A 56 -8.16 -18.72 -7.33
CA ALA A 56 -7.17 -19.47 -6.57
C ALA A 56 -6.50 -18.51 -5.56
N VAL A 57 -6.04 -19.04 -4.44
CA VAL A 57 -5.30 -18.25 -3.43
C VAL A 57 -4.09 -19.06 -2.97
N LYS A 58 -2.92 -18.39 -2.90
CA LYS A 58 -1.72 -18.95 -2.28
C LYS A 58 -1.02 -17.91 -1.41
N GLY A 59 -0.56 -18.32 -0.22
CA GLY A 59 0.15 -17.48 0.73
C GLY A 59 1.67 -17.69 0.64
N TYR A 60 2.43 -16.61 0.84
CA TYR A 60 3.89 -16.60 0.84
C TYR A 60 4.40 -15.81 2.05
N VAL A 61 5.26 -16.40 2.86
CA VAL A 61 5.93 -15.68 3.93
C VAL A 61 6.98 -14.75 3.30
N CYS A 62 6.91 -13.47 3.62
CA CYS A 62 7.80 -12.46 3.04
C CYS A 62 7.96 -11.29 4.02
N ASP A 63 9.17 -11.00 4.41
CA ASP A 63 9.56 -9.79 5.12
C ASP A 63 10.08 -8.78 4.11
N ILE A 64 9.31 -7.72 3.88
CA ILE A 64 9.62 -6.69 2.87
C ILE A 64 10.92 -5.94 3.15
N THR A 65 11.44 -5.98 4.39
CA THR A 65 12.72 -5.37 4.75
C THR A 65 13.92 -6.17 4.23
N LYS A 66 13.68 -7.41 3.80
CA LYS A 66 14.70 -8.32 3.26
C LYS A 66 14.52 -8.50 1.76
N GLU A 67 15.44 -7.97 0.98
CA GLU A 67 15.38 -8.10 -0.49
C GLU A 67 15.24 -9.54 -0.95
N ALA A 68 15.98 -10.46 -0.33
CA ALA A 68 15.96 -11.89 -0.68
C ALA A 68 14.58 -12.53 -0.46
N ASP A 69 13.83 -12.13 0.57
CA ASP A 69 12.48 -12.63 0.81
C ASP A 69 11.52 -12.15 -0.29
N VAL A 70 11.66 -10.87 -0.71
CA VAL A 70 10.83 -10.31 -1.79
C VAL A 70 11.14 -11.01 -3.12
N GLU A 71 12.42 -11.22 -3.44
CA GLU A 71 12.84 -11.97 -4.63
C GLU A 71 12.29 -13.39 -4.63
N ALA A 72 12.42 -14.09 -3.51
CA ALA A 72 11.91 -15.46 -3.37
C ALA A 72 10.39 -15.52 -3.52
N ALA A 73 9.65 -14.58 -2.92
CA ALA A 73 8.20 -14.52 -3.04
C ALA A 73 7.75 -14.25 -4.49
N VAL A 74 8.37 -13.30 -5.20
CA VAL A 74 8.07 -13.00 -6.61
C VAL A 74 8.35 -14.23 -7.49
N ASN A 75 9.50 -14.89 -7.32
CA ASN A 75 9.86 -16.08 -8.07
C ASN A 75 8.89 -17.24 -7.81
N ALA A 76 8.47 -17.44 -6.57
CA ALA A 76 7.49 -18.45 -6.20
C ALA A 76 6.11 -18.18 -6.83
N VAL A 77 5.66 -16.93 -6.84
CA VAL A 77 4.39 -16.54 -7.49
C VAL A 77 4.45 -16.81 -8.99
N VAL A 78 5.56 -16.45 -9.65
CA VAL A 78 5.75 -16.71 -11.08
C VAL A 78 5.83 -18.21 -11.37
N SER A 79 6.49 -18.99 -10.51
CA SER A 79 6.52 -20.47 -10.64
C SER A 79 5.13 -21.08 -10.51
N ASP A 80 4.29 -20.58 -9.60
CA ASP A 80 2.97 -21.16 -9.33
C ASP A 80 1.91 -20.71 -10.34
N PHE A 81 1.95 -19.44 -10.81
CA PHE A 81 0.89 -18.84 -11.63
C PHE A 81 1.36 -18.33 -12.99
N GLY A 82 2.65 -18.39 -13.30
CA GLY A 82 3.25 -18.06 -14.59
C GLY A 82 3.47 -16.57 -14.84
N ARG A 83 2.81 -15.66 -14.09
CA ARG A 83 2.83 -14.22 -14.30
C ARG A 83 2.41 -13.43 -13.07
N ILE A 84 2.58 -12.11 -13.12
CA ILE A 84 2.01 -11.14 -12.17
C ILE A 84 1.37 -10.03 -12.99
N ASP A 85 0.04 -9.99 -13.08
CA ASP A 85 -0.67 -8.95 -13.82
C ASP A 85 -0.73 -7.64 -13.03
N VAL A 86 -0.98 -7.76 -11.72
CA VAL A 86 -1.04 -6.63 -10.81
C VAL A 86 -0.22 -6.92 -9.55
N CYS A 87 0.50 -5.92 -9.07
CA CYS A 87 1.12 -5.96 -7.75
C CYS A 87 0.60 -4.80 -6.90
N LEU A 88 0.10 -5.12 -5.71
CA LEU A 88 -0.43 -4.17 -4.75
C LEU A 88 0.43 -4.18 -3.50
N THR A 89 0.89 -3.02 -3.02
CA THR A 89 1.62 -2.96 -1.75
C THR A 89 0.77 -2.25 -0.71
N CYS A 90 0.50 -2.95 0.39
CA CYS A 90 -0.28 -2.44 1.53
C CYS A 90 0.59 -2.33 2.80
N SER A 91 1.91 -2.35 2.65
CA SER A 91 2.85 -2.21 3.76
C SER A 91 2.97 -0.76 4.21
N GLY A 92 3.17 -0.56 5.50
CA GLY A 92 3.44 0.76 6.05
C GLY A 92 3.82 0.71 7.53
N TYR A 93 4.65 1.63 7.92
CA TYR A 93 5.08 1.89 9.29
C TYR A 93 5.13 3.41 9.49
N GLU A 94 4.38 3.93 10.46
CA GLU A 94 4.33 5.36 10.76
C GLU A 94 5.45 5.79 11.71
N GLY A 95 5.82 4.89 12.62
CA GLY A 95 6.85 5.15 13.61
C GLY A 95 6.31 5.73 14.91
N ILE A 96 7.19 6.39 15.65
CA ILE A 96 6.87 7.05 16.91
C ILE A 96 6.64 8.54 16.69
N HIS A 97 5.85 9.15 17.57
CA HIS A 97 5.68 10.59 17.62
C HIS A 97 6.87 11.24 18.29
N GLN A 98 7.57 12.16 17.59
CA GLN A 98 8.68 12.94 18.11
C GLN A 98 8.88 14.23 17.31
N GLU A 99 9.39 15.26 17.94
CA GLU A 99 9.82 16.47 17.23
C GLU A 99 11.12 16.22 16.47
N ILE A 100 11.38 17.00 15.40
CA ILE A 100 12.59 16.82 14.59
C ILE A 100 13.89 17.06 15.37
N ILE A 101 13.84 17.88 16.39
CA ILE A 101 15.00 18.18 17.27
C ILE A 101 15.39 16.98 18.14
N ASP A 102 14.47 16.06 18.37
CA ASP A 102 14.66 14.83 19.15
C ASP A 102 14.73 13.58 18.26
N ALA A 103 14.73 13.77 16.93
CA ALA A 103 14.69 12.68 15.97
C ALA A 103 15.96 11.81 16.04
N THR A 104 15.78 10.50 16.03
CA THR A 104 16.89 9.53 16.11
C THR A 104 17.17 8.89 14.75
N TYR A 105 18.41 8.43 14.57
CA TYR A 105 18.80 7.67 13.38
C TYR A 105 17.98 6.39 13.25
N GLU A 106 17.76 5.69 14.35
CA GLU A 106 17.06 4.41 14.41
C GLU A 106 15.62 4.53 13.90
N GLU A 107 14.93 5.64 14.24
CA GLU A 107 13.58 5.88 13.77
C GLU A 107 13.54 6.18 12.26
N PHE A 108 14.52 6.94 11.77
CA PHE A 108 14.66 7.14 10.32
C PHE A 108 15.00 5.84 9.60
N ASP A 109 15.96 5.07 10.14
CA ASP A 109 16.39 3.82 9.54
C ASP A 109 15.25 2.83 9.41
N ILE A 110 14.48 2.55 10.48
CA ILE A 110 13.35 1.62 10.43
C ILE A 110 12.24 2.08 9.48
N ASN A 111 11.97 3.40 9.43
CA ASN A 111 11.01 3.97 8.49
C ASN A 111 11.44 3.75 7.04
N PHE A 112 12.71 4.03 6.74
CA PHE A 112 13.25 3.82 5.39
C PHE A 112 13.35 2.33 5.04
N GLN A 113 13.74 1.46 5.97
CA GLN A 113 13.79 0.01 5.74
C GLN A 113 12.42 -0.54 5.33
N ILE A 114 11.36 -0.19 6.05
CA ILE A 114 10.03 -0.73 5.79
C ILE A 114 9.36 -0.02 4.60
N ASN A 115 9.28 1.31 4.63
CA ASN A 115 8.46 2.03 3.65
C ASN A 115 9.17 2.27 2.32
N PHE A 116 10.48 2.60 2.34
CA PHE A 116 11.22 2.96 1.13
C PHE A 116 11.93 1.76 0.50
N TYR A 117 12.85 1.12 1.23
CA TYR A 117 13.58 -0.02 0.68
C TYR A 117 12.66 -1.19 0.40
N GLY A 118 11.68 -1.47 1.28
CA GLY A 118 10.68 -2.49 0.99
C GLY A 118 9.92 -2.22 -0.32
N CYS A 119 9.50 -0.98 -0.56
CA CYS A 119 8.90 -0.59 -1.83
C CYS A 119 9.87 -0.74 -3.00
N LEU A 120 11.13 -0.33 -2.84
CA LEU A 120 12.18 -0.48 -3.85
C LEU A 120 12.39 -1.95 -4.25
N TRP A 121 12.45 -2.87 -3.29
CA TRP A 121 12.62 -4.30 -3.57
C TRP A 121 11.44 -4.87 -4.35
N VAL A 122 10.22 -4.47 -4.00
CA VAL A 122 9.02 -4.87 -4.75
C VAL A 122 9.09 -4.32 -6.18
N LEU A 123 9.35 -3.02 -6.37
CA LEU A 123 9.49 -2.43 -7.71
C LEU A 123 10.56 -3.14 -8.53
N LYS A 124 11.70 -3.44 -7.94
CA LYS A 124 12.84 -4.11 -8.60
C LYS A 124 12.46 -5.50 -9.12
N HIS A 125 11.95 -6.37 -8.25
CA HIS A 125 11.71 -7.78 -8.62
C HIS A 125 10.42 -7.95 -9.42
N VAL A 126 9.33 -7.26 -9.06
CA VAL A 126 8.10 -7.27 -9.84
C VAL A 126 8.30 -6.58 -11.20
N GLY A 127 9.02 -5.45 -11.22
CA GLY A 127 9.35 -4.74 -12.47
C GLY A 127 10.18 -5.60 -13.43
N ARG A 128 11.13 -6.40 -12.94
CA ARG A 128 11.87 -7.38 -13.75
C ARG A 128 10.93 -8.41 -14.39
N GLN A 129 10.00 -8.95 -13.62
CA GLN A 129 8.99 -9.88 -14.13
C GLN A 129 8.06 -9.21 -15.15
N MET A 130 7.56 -8.01 -14.86
CA MET A 130 6.70 -7.26 -15.78
C MET A 130 7.42 -6.89 -17.08
N LYS A 131 8.73 -6.67 -17.05
CA LYS A 131 9.54 -6.49 -18.25
C LYS A 131 9.60 -7.75 -19.10
N VAL A 132 9.75 -8.94 -18.51
CA VAL A 132 9.75 -10.23 -19.21
C VAL A 132 8.41 -10.49 -19.88
N GLN A 133 7.30 -10.16 -19.24
CA GLN A 133 5.95 -10.42 -19.72
C GLN A 133 5.35 -9.27 -20.56
N ASN A 134 6.08 -8.15 -20.74
CA ASN A 134 5.69 -6.96 -21.49
C ASN A 134 4.39 -6.32 -20.96
N GLY A 135 4.36 -6.01 -19.69
CA GLY A 135 3.25 -5.27 -19.10
C GLY A 135 2.89 -5.70 -17.69
N GLY A 136 1.98 -4.93 -17.09
CA GLY A 136 1.47 -5.13 -15.74
C GLY A 136 1.11 -3.81 -15.08
N THR A 137 0.63 -3.89 -13.85
CA THR A 137 0.27 -2.70 -13.07
C THR A 137 0.77 -2.84 -11.64
N ILE A 138 1.42 -1.81 -11.12
CA ILE A 138 1.82 -1.72 -9.71
C ILE A 138 1.04 -0.58 -9.06
N VAL A 139 0.38 -0.86 -7.94
CA VAL A 139 -0.30 0.16 -7.13
C VAL A 139 0.24 0.11 -5.70
N VAL A 140 0.71 1.26 -5.22
CA VAL A 140 1.34 1.37 -3.90
C VAL A 140 0.45 2.16 -2.95
N LEU A 141 0.19 1.62 -1.76
CA LEU A 141 -0.44 2.38 -0.68
C LEU A 141 0.61 3.31 -0.05
N ALA A 142 0.59 4.55 -0.48
CA ALA A 142 1.45 5.59 0.03
C ALA A 142 0.80 6.30 1.25
N SER A 143 0.64 7.62 1.22
CA SER A 143 0.02 8.41 2.29
C SER A 143 -0.16 9.85 1.81
N ASN A 144 -1.06 10.62 2.44
CA ASN A 144 -1.03 12.08 2.36
C ASN A 144 0.35 12.64 2.78
N GLY A 145 1.09 11.93 3.64
CA GLY A 145 2.50 12.22 3.97
C GLY A 145 3.46 12.22 2.77
N SER A 146 3.01 11.83 1.57
CA SER A 146 3.77 11.93 0.32
C SER A 146 3.74 13.33 -0.33
N TYR A 147 2.87 14.23 0.16
CA TYR A 147 2.72 15.58 -0.37
C TYR A 147 2.35 16.63 0.69
N VAL A 148 1.93 16.22 1.91
CA VAL A 148 1.70 17.10 3.06
C VAL A 148 2.67 16.73 4.15
N CYS A 149 3.27 17.72 4.82
CA CYS A 149 4.10 17.48 5.98
C CYS A 149 3.24 17.39 7.24
N CYS A 150 3.46 16.37 8.05
CA CYS A 150 2.83 16.22 9.35
C CYS A 150 3.89 16.51 10.42
N GLY A 151 3.63 17.46 11.31
CA GLY A 151 4.45 17.65 12.50
C GLY A 151 4.41 16.42 13.40
N GLY A 152 5.50 16.15 14.11
CA GLY A 152 5.58 15.05 15.07
C GLY A 152 5.93 13.68 14.50
N ILE A 153 6.04 13.52 13.19
CA ILE A 153 6.46 12.25 12.53
C ILE A 153 7.44 12.53 11.38
N PRO A 154 8.60 13.17 11.66
CA PRO A 154 9.51 13.64 10.62
C PRO A 154 10.08 12.51 9.75
N ALA A 155 10.42 11.36 10.34
CA ALA A 155 10.95 10.21 9.62
C ALA A 155 9.93 9.66 8.62
N TYR A 156 8.67 9.53 9.02
CA TYR A 156 7.59 9.06 8.16
C TYR A 156 7.33 10.04 7.00
N GLY A 157 7.18 11.34 7.30
CA GLY A 157 6.95 12.36 6.29
C GLY A 157 8.06 12.41 5.24
N ALA A 158 9.33 12.43 5.68
CA ALA A 158 10.49 12.38 4.78
C ALA A 158 10.48 11.11 3.91
N CYS A 159 10.22 9.96 4.53
CA CYS A 159 10.18 8.68 3.86
C CYS A 159 9.06 8.60 2.79
N LYS A 160 7.85 9.04 3.12
CA LYS A 160 6.71 9.00 2.17
C LYS A 160 6.89 9.97 0.99
N HIS A 161 7.54 11.12 1.18
CA HIS A 161 7.96 11.98 0.07
C HIS A 161 9.00 11.29 -0.83
N ALA A 162 9.98 10.60 -0.23
CA ALA A 162 10.98 9.83 -0.99
C ALA A 162 10.33 8.69 -1.78
N VAL A 163 9.36 7.98 -1.20
CA VAL A 163 8.57 6.94 -1.90
C VAL A 163 7.85 7.52 -3.11
N ALA A 164 7.20 8.67 -3.00
CA ALA A 164 6.53 9.30 -4.15
C ALA A 164 7.50 9.62 -5.30
N GLY A 165 8.71 10.10 -4.99
CA GLY A 165 9.77 10.31 -5.97
C GLY A 165 10.21 9.01 -6.66
N LEU A 166 10.41 7.94 -5.88
CA LEU A 166 10.75 6.61 -6.38
C LEU A 166 9.67 6.06 -7.32
N LEU A 167 8.39 6.19 -6.97
CA LEU A 167 7.27 5.70 -7.78
C LEU A 167 7.15 6.44 -9.12
N LYS A 168 7.36 7.75 -9.13
CA LYS A 168 7.39 8.54 -10.37
C LYS A 168 8.54 8.12 -11.30
N SER A 169 9.72 7.84 -10.75
CA SER A 169 10.85 7.32 -11.52
C SER A 169 10.54 5.95 -12.11
N ALA A 170 10.01 5.02 -11.29
CA ALA A 170 9.61 3.70 -11.74
C ALA A 170 8.52 3.76 -12.83
N ALA A 171 7.52 4.62 -12.68
CA ALA A 171 6.47 4.81 -13.68
C ALA A 171 7.02 5.22 -15.04
N LYS A 172 7.99 6.16 -15.04
CA LYS A 172 8.64 6.63 -16.26
C LYS A 172 9.46 5.52 -16.94
N GLU A 173 10.19 4.73 -16.16
CA GLU A 173 11.03 3.65 -16.69
C GLU A 173 10.20 2.45 -17.17
N PHE A 174 9.18 2.03 -16.38
CA PHE A 174 8.43 0.81 -16.64
C PHE A 174 7.45 0.94 -17.80
N MET A 175 7.08 2.19 -18.15
CA MET A 175 6.26 2.45 -19.32
C MET A 175 6.94 1.99 -20.62
N ALA A 176 8.27 1.91 -20.66
CA ALA A 176 9.03 1.40 -21.81
C ALA A 176 8.73 -0.08 -22.15
N PHE A 177 8.19 -0.85 -21.18
CA PHE A 177 7.76 -2.22 -21.39
C PHE A 177 6.26 -2.44 -21.05
N GLY A 178 5.47 -1.35 -21.08
CA GLY A 178 4.02 -1.40 -20.96
C GLY A 178 3.48 -1.63 -19.54
N ALA A 179 4.32 -1.44 -18.50
CA ALA A 179 3.86 -1.52 -17.12
C ALA A 179 3.58 -0.13 -16.54
N ARG A 180 2.44 -0.01 -15.81
CA ARG A 180 2.04 1.23 -15.13
C ARG A 180 2.38 1.15 -13.64
N VAL A 181 2.77 2.27 -13.07
CA VAL A 181 2.96 2.42 -11.62
C VAL A 181 2.16 3.64 -11.17
N ASN A 182 1.27 3.45 -10.20
CA ASN A 182 0.50 4.51 -9.56
C ASN A 182 0.46 4.29 -8.04
N TYR A 183 -0.04 5.25 -7.30
CA TYR A 183 -0.11 5.14 -5.85
C TYR A 183 -1.33 5.85 -5.27
N ILE A 184 -1.75 5.40 -4.10
CA ILE A 184 -2.88 5.95 -3.37
C ILE A 184 -2.35 6.70 -2.16
N CYS A 185 -2.86 7.90 -1.93
CA CYS A 185 -2.49 8.75 -0.81
C CYS A 185 -3.70 8.99 0.10
N PRO A 186 -4.00 8.06 1.02
CA PRO A 186 -5.06 8.29 1.98
C PRO A 186 -4.67 9.34 3.02
N GLY A 187 -5.68 9.99 3.58
CA GLY A 187 -5.59 10.69 4.87
C GLY A 187 -5.49 9.71 6.03
N GLY A 188 -5.95 10.12 7.22
CA GLY A 188 -6.06 9.21 8.36
C GLY A 188 -6.99 8.04 8.03
N LEU A 189 -6.50 6.82 8.23
CA LEU A 189 -7.22 5.58 7.99
C LEU A 189 -7.76 5.01 9.30
N ASP A 190 -9.04 4.65 9.33
CA ASP A 190 -9.64 3.91 10.46
C ASP A 190 -9.08 2.49 10.49
N THR A 191 -7.99 2.30 11.24
CA THR A 191 -7.22 1.06 11.32
C THR A 191 -6.59 0.90 12.70
N LYS A 192 -5.99 -0.27 12.94
CA LYS A 192 -5.17 -0.49 14.15
C LYS A 192 -3.97 0.47 14.26
N LEU A 193 -3.48 0.97 13.13
CA LEU A 193 -2.42 2.00 13.11
C LEU A 193 -2.98 3.31 13.69
N MET A 194 -4.18 3.74 13.29
CA MET A 194 -4.83 4.93 13.82
C MET A 194 -5.05 4.85 15.34
N ARG A 195 -5.32 3.65 15.89
CA ARG A 195 -5.43 3.48 17.34
C ARG A 195 -4.14 3.87 18.06
N LYS A 196 -3.00 3.43 17.53
CA LYS A 196 -1.67 3.85 18.06
C LYS A 196 -1.41 5.34 17.86
N THR A 197 -1.83 5.89 16.74
CA THR A 197 -1.74 7.34 16.48
C THR A 197 -2.53 8.12 17.52
N VAL A 198 -3.77 7.73 17.82
CA VAL A 198 -4.58 8.35 18.89
C VAL A 198 -3.88 8.24 20.24
N GLU A 199 -3.39 7.06 20.61
CA GLU A 199 -2.66 6.85 21.87
C GLU A 199 -1.42 7.76 22.00
N ASN A 200 -0.70 7.95 20.91
CA ASN A 200 0.55 8.73 20.89
C ASN A 200 0.31 10.26 20.87
N PHE A 201 -0.64 10.73 20.06
CA PHE A 201 -0.89 12.15 19.86
C PHE A 201 -1.91 12.75 20.85
N LEU A 202 -2.81 11.93 21.38
CA LEU A 202 -3.94 12.36 22.21
C LEU A 202 -4.02 11.50 23.48
N PRO A 203 -2.98 11.50 24.33
CA PRO A 203 -2.97 10.68 25.54
C PRO A 203 -4.17 11.00 26.43
N GLY A 204 -4.88 9.95 26.87
CA GLY A 204 -6.07 10.06 27.72
C GLY A 204 -7.40 10.20 26.96
N LYS A 205 -7.38 10.29 25.63
CA LYS A 205 -8.58 10.25 24.79
C LYS A 205 -8.98 8.81 24.45
N THR A 206 -10.28 8.56 24.29
CA THR A 206 -10.76 7.31 23.71
C THR A 206 -10.42 7.26 22.22
N TYR A 207 -10.51 6.07 21.62
CA TYR A 207 -10.30 5.90 20.19
C TYR A 207 -11.31 6.73 19.37
N GLU A 208 -12.56 6.70 19.77
CA GLU A 208 -13.67 7.40 19.11
C GLU A 208 -13.47 8.92 19.17
N GLU A 209 -13.11 9.47 20.35
CA GLU A 209 -12.79 10.90 20.51
C GLU A 209 -11.59 11.30 19.64
N GLY A 210 -10.56 10.44 19.57
CA GLY A 210 -9.38 10.69 18.75
C GLY A 210 -9.71 10.68 17.26
N CYS A 211 -10.50 9.72 16.78
CA CYS A 211 -10.96 9.68 15.40
C CYS A 211 -11.80 10.92 15.04
N GLU A 212 -12.68 11.37 15.92
CA GLU A 212 -13.45 12.62 15.74
C GLU A 212 -12.52 13.82 15.59
N ILE A 213 -11.53 13.97 16.48
CA ILE A 213 -10.56 15.07 16.43
C ILE A 213 -9.77 15.04 15.12
N PHE A 214 -9.25 13.89 14.71
CA PHE A 214 -8.48 13.78 13.48
C PHE A 214 -9.34 13.97 12.22
N SER A 215 -10.63 13.60 12.26
CA SER A 215 -11.55 13.77 11.14
C SER A 215 -11.81 15.25 10.79
N HIS A 216 -11.72 16.16 11.76
CA HIS A 216 -11.89 17.59 11.53
C HIS A 216 -10.80 18.23 10.63
N ALA A 217 -9.71 17.50 10.35
CA ALA A 217 -8.71 17.92 9.36
C ALA A 217 -9.22 17.76 7.91
N TYR A 218 -10.31 17.03 7.70
CA TYR A 218 -10.86 16.71 6.38
C TYR A 218 -12.17 17.47 6.14
N LEU A 219 -12.41 17.91 4.90
CA LEU A 219 -13.61 18.67 4.56
C LEU A 219 -14.90 17.87 4.73
N ASP A 220 -14.82 16.55 4.58
CA ASP A 220 -15.95 15.63 4.75
C ASP A 220 -16.12 15.14 6.21
N ASN A 221 -15.27 15.62 7.14
CA ASN A 221 -15.27 15.31 8.56
C ASN A 221 -15.29 13.79 8.86
N ARG A 222 -14.61 12.97 8.08
CA ARG A 222 -14.46 11.54 8.33
C ARG A 222 -13.05 11.05 8.05
N LEU A 223 -12.67 9.95 8.70
CA LEU A 223 -11.46 9.21 8.32
C LEU A 223 -11.72 8.41 7.04
N CYS A 224 -10.68 8.17 6.27
CA CYS A 224 -10.71 7.23 5.15
C CYS A 224 -10.91 5.79 5.67
N THR A 225 -11.71 5.00 4.99
CA THR A 225 -11.94 3.60 5.35
C THR A 225 -11.02 2.66 4.58
N VAL A 226 -10.86 1.43 5.06
CA VAL A 226 -10.11 0.40 4.32
C VAL A 226 -10.83 -0.01 3.02
N GLU A 227 -12.15 0.16 2.97
CA GLU A 227 -12.98 -0.04 1.79
C GLU A 227 -12.74 1.06 0.74
N ASP A 228 -12.58 2.33 1.14
CA ASP A 228 -12.19 3.42 0.23
C ASP A 228 -10.85 3.10 -0.44
N VAL A 229 -9.87 2.61 0.34
CA VAL A 229 -8.57 2.15 -0.17
C VAL A 229 -8.73 0.98 -1.14
N ALA A 230 -9.50 -0.06 -0.77
CA ALA A 230 -9.70 -1.23 -1.61
C ALA A 230 -10.36 -0.87 -2.96
N ASN A 231 -11.36 0.02 -2.95
CA ASN A 231 -12.01 0.51 -4.17
C ASN A 231 -11.04 1.29 -5.08
N ALA A 232 -10.18 2.11 -4.48
CA ALA A 232 -9.15 2.83 -5.22
C ALA A 232 -8.08 1.89 -5.80
N MET A 233 -7.70 0.84 -5.05
CA MET A 233 -6.81 -0.22 -5.54
C MET A 233 -7.40 -0.93 -6.75
N LEU A 234 -8.68 -1.34 -6.70
CA LEU A 234 -9.38 -1.95 -7.82
C LEU A 234 -9.39 -1.04 -9.06
N PHE A 235 -9.72 0.24 -8.88
CA PHE A 235 -9.72 1.21 -9.97
C PHE A 235 -8.34 1.35 -10.62
N LEU A 236 -7.28 1.59 -9.84
CA LEU A 236 -5.93 1.78 -10.37
C LEU A 236 -5.31 0.50 -10.95
N ALA A 237 -5.68 -0.66 -10.44
CA ALA A 237 -5.26 -1.96 -10.97
C ALA A 237 -5.85 -2.28 -12.33
N SER A 238 -7.05 -1.76 -12.60
CA SER A 238 -7.83 -2.08 -13.78
C SER A 238 -7.44 -1.26 -15.02
N ASP A 239 -7.86 -1.75 -16.19
CA ASP A 239 -7.65 -1.06 -17.48
C ASP A 239 -8.49 0.22 -17.61
N VAL A 240 -9.50 0.44 -16.74
CA VAL A 240 -10.30 1.68 -16.75
C VAL A 240 -9.47 2.91 -16.34
N SER A 241 -8.35 2.69 -15.65
CA SER A 241 -7.35 3.73 -15.31
C SER A 241 -6.12 3.73 -16.22
N SER A 242 -6.21 3.15 -17.43
CA SER A 242 -5.05 2.95 -18.33
C SER A 242 -4.26 4.22 -18.67
N HIS A 243 -4.88 5.39 -18.58
CA HIS A 243 -4.21 6.68 -18.83
C HIS A 243 -3.59 7.32 -17.57
N MET A 244 -3.70 6.67 -16.40
CA MET A 244 -3.03 7.11 -15.17
C MET A 244 -1.66 6.43 -15.06
N ILE A 245 -0.59 7.25 -15.02
CA ILE A 245 0.81 6.78 -15.04
C ILE A 245 1.64 7.70 -14.14
N GLY A 246 2.18 7.16 -13.06
CA GLY A 246 3.02 7.90 -12.10
C GLY A 246 2.24 8.88 -11.23
N ASP A 247 0.92 8.70 -11.13
CA ASP A 247 0.04 9.65 -10.49
C ASP A 247 -0.41 9.18 -9.09
N ALA A 248 -0.76 10.17 -8.26
CA ALA A 248 -1.28 9.97 -6.92
C ALA A 248 -2.81 10.07 -6.93
N LEU A 249 -3.51 9.03 -6.52
CA LEU A 249 -4.93 9.11 -6.22
C LEU A 249 -5.09 9.47 -4.74
N CYS A 250 -5.43 10.74 -4.49
CA CYS A 250 -5.62 11.23 -3.12
C CYS A 250 -6.99 10.82 -2.58
N LEU A 251 -6.98 10.16 -1.41
CA LEU A 251 -8.17 9.79 -0.64
C LEU A 251 -8.10 10.52 0.72
N ASP A 252 -8.02 11.84 0.67
CA ASP A 252 -7.66 12.68 1.80
C ASP A 252 -8.79 13.60 2.28
N GLY A 253 -10.04 13.32 1.88
CA GLY A 253 -11.21 14.09 2.30
C GLY A 253 -11.10 15.58 2.03
N GLY A 254 -10.28 15.98 1.03
CA GLY A 254 -10.07 17.38 0.67
C GLY A 254 -8.97 18.10 1.47
N LEU A 255 -8.16 17.39 2.26
CA LEU A 255 -7.04 17.99 3.01
C LEU A 255 -6.09 18.81 2.13
N ALA A 256 -5.89 18.40 0.87
CA ALA A 256 -5.01 19.11 -0.05
C ALA A 256 -5.67 20.33 -0.73
N VAL A 257 -6.99 20.50 -0.67
CA VAL A 257 -7.71 21.56 -1.36
C VAL A 257 -7.45 22.93 -0.71
N ASP A 258 -7.31 22.96 0.60
CA ASP A 258 -7.12 24.20 1.39
C ASP A 258 -5.66 24.62 1.56
N ARG A 259 -4.78 24.18 0.68
CA ARG A 259 -3.38 24.66 0.70
C ARG A 259 -3.33 26.13 0.30
N LYS A 260 -3.30 26.98 1.31
CA LYS A 260 -2.90 28.39 1.15
C LYS A 260 -1.38 28.51 1.16
#